data_0d287ae4ab8e65f33b9aca86d3d6b6c1
#
_entry.id   0d287ae4ab8e65f33b9aca86d3d6b6c1
#
_cell.length_a   1.000
_cell.length_b   1.000
_cell.length_c   1.000
_cell.angle_alpha   90.00
_cell.angle_beta   90.00
_cell.angle_gamma   90.00
#
_symmetry.space_group_name_H-M   'P 1'
#
loop_
_entity.id
_entity.type
_entity.pdbx_description
1 polymer ?
#
loop_
_entity_poly.entity_id
_entity_poly.type
_entity_poly.pdbx_seq_one_letter_code
_entity_poly.pdbx_strand_id
1 'polypeptide(L)'
;MRAFHSGGMTANSLTLIGMVAECNRLHKRMDAVYHAYAKQTGLSDAAFWLLYSLYERGAPGMQKDLCNLWFFSPQTINSALKALEQKGLLTLQARPGSRKAKLVVLTGEGQTFVERYIEPVVRAEEASWQRMAPEERQTLLALTRAHTELLEQEVNRILSSEDGSSE
;
A
#
# COMPACT_ATOMS: atom_id res chain seq x y z
N MET A 1 23.74 23.56 11.22
CA MET A 1 24.27 23.63 9.86
C MET A 1 25.37 22.58 9.75
N ARG A 2 25.02 21.35 9.34
CA ARG A 2 26.01 20.30 9.05
C ARG A 2 25.79 19.90 7.60
N ALA A 3 26.78 20.19 6.78
CA ALA A 3 26.84 19.85 5.37
C ALA A 3 26.82 18.32 5.21
N PHE A 4 25.87 17.83 4.42
CA PHE A 4 25.93 16.46 3.92
C PHE A 4 27.10 16.39 2.94
N HIS A 5 28.16 15.65 3.33
CA HIS A 5 29.22 15.28 2.40
C HIS A 5 28.60 14.41 1.30
N SER A 6 28.48 14.98 0.12
CA SER A 6 28.30 14.24 -1.12
C SER A 6 29.57 13.45 -1.39
N GLY A 7 29.66 12.23 -0.87
CA GLY A 7 30.59 11.25 -1.36
C GLY A 7 30.29 11.02 -2.83
N GLY A 8 31.20 11.49 -3.69
CA GLY A 8 31.12 11.31 -5.14
C GLY A 8 31.04 9.83 -5.48
N MET A 9 29.83 9.35 -5.71
CA MET A 9 29.60 8.13 -6.48
C MET A 9 29.87 8.55 -7.93
N THR A 10 31.05 8.21 -8.44
CA THR A 10 31.31 8.18 -9.87
C THR A 10 30.10 7.51 -10.53
N ALA A 11 29.48 8.23 -11.47
CA ALA A 11 28.38 7.73 -12.27
C ALA A 11 28.84 6.49 -13.06
N ASN A 12 28.91 5.36 -12.39
CA ASN A 12 28.98 4.06 -13.02
C ASN A 12 27.58 3.89 -13.63
N SER A 13 27.45 4.05 -14.95
CA SER A 13 26.19 3.91 -15.66
C SER A 13 25.68 2.49 -15.38
N LEU A 14 24.71 2.37 -14.47
CA LEU A 14 24.02 1.10 -14.21
C LEU A 14 23.47 0.61 -15.55
N THR A 15 23.72 -0.63 -15.88
CA THR A 15 23.03 -1.27 -17.00
C THR A 15 21.53 -1.23 -16.73
N LEU A 16 20.70 -1.31 -17.79
CA LEU A 16 19.24 -1.30 -17.61
C LEU A 16 18.79 -2.36 -16.61
N ILE A 17 19.34 -3.58 -16.70
CA ILE A 17 19.03 -4.65 -15.74
C ILE A 17 19.48 -4.31 -14.32
N GLY A 18 20.57 -3.59 -14.15
CA GLY A 18 21.02 -3.10 -12.86
C GLY A 18 20.09 -2.06 -12.27
N MET A 19 19.53 -1.17 -13.09
CA MET A 19 18.50 -0.19 -12.67
C MET A 19 17.22 -0.89 -12.23
N VAL A 20 16.76 -1.88 -12.99
CA VAL A 20 15.57 -2.69 -12.64
C VAL A 20 15.79 -3.41 -11.31
N ALA A 21 16.94 -4.06 -11.13
CA ALA A 21 17.27 -4.75 -9.88
C ALA A 21 17.32 -3.81 -8.68
N GLU A 22 17.86 -2.61 -8.84
CA GLU A 22 17.90 -1.61 -7.75
C GLU A 22 16.50 -1.08 -7.43
N CYS A 23 15.69 -0.77 -8.44
CA CYS A 23 14.32 -0.35 -8.25
C CYS A 23 13.52 -1.41 -7.46
N ASN A 24 13.65 -2.69 -7.81
CA ASN A 24 13.01 -3.80 -7.11
C ASN A 24 13.49 -3.91 -5.65
N ARG A 25 14.79 -3.72 -5.39
CA ARG A 25 15.32 -3.71 -4.01
C ARG A 25 14.74 -2.57 -3.18
N LEU A 26 14.60 -1.37 -3.78
CA LEU A 26 14.01 -0.21 -3.10
C LEU A 26 12.54 -0.45 -2.77
N HIS A 27 11.75 -1.00 -3.69
CA HIS A 27 10.35 -1.38 -3.43
C HIS A 27 10.26 -2.39 -2.29
N LYS A 28 11.07 -3.47 -2.32
CA LYS A 28 11.09 -4.46 -1.24
C LYS A 28 11.54 -3.89 0.10
N ARG A 29 12.40 -2.89 0.09
CA ARG A 29 12.82 -2.20 1.30
C ARG A 29 11.69 -1.33 1.87
N MET A 30 10.88 -0.69 1.03
CA MET A 30 9.66 0.02 1.46
C MET A 30 8.65 -0.96 2.07
N ASP A 31 8.36 -2.08 1.39
CA ASP A 31 7.49 -3.14 1.93
C ASP A 31 7.95 -3.60 3.32
N ALA A 32 9.25 -3.80 3.50
CA ALA A 32 9.82 -4.25 4.78
C ALA A 32 9.64 -3.22 5.92
N VAL A 33 9.65 -1.91 5.62
CA VAL A 33 9.37 -0.86 6.61
C VAL A 33 7.94 -0.97 7.11
N TYR A 34 6.97 -1.08 6.21
CA TYR A 34 5.55 -1.22 6.59
C TYR A 34 5.26 -2.54 7.30
N HIS A 35 5.84 -3.64 6.82
CA HIS A 35 5.71 -4.95 7.47
C HIS A 35 6.23 -4.92 8.92
N ALA A 36 7.43 -4.35 9.14
CA ALA A 36 8.01 -4.25 10.47
C ALA A 36 7.13 -3.41 11.42
N TYR A 37 6.54 -2.33 10.90
CA TYR A 37 5.63 -1.49 11.66
C TYR A 37 4.31 -2.21 11.96
N ALA A 38 3.66 -2.80 10.96
CA ALA A 38 2.42 -3.55 11.14
C ALA A 38 2.58 -4.66 12.20
N LYS A 39 3.70 -5.38 12.16
CA LYS A 39 4.03 -6.41 13.14
C LYS A 39 4.08 -5.88 14.59
N GLN A 40 4.61 -4.66 14.80
CA GLN A 40 4.65 -4.04 16.13
C GLN A 40 3.24 -3.72 16.66
N THR A 41 2.26 -3.48 15.79
CA THR A 41 0.86 -3.24 16.18
C THR A 41 0.08 -4.53 16.48
N GLY A 42 0.68 -5.70 16.24
CA GLY A 42 0.02 -7.01 16.37
C GLY A 42 -0.99 -7.30 15.25
N LEU A 43 -0.86 -6.62 14.11
CA LEU A 43 -1.67 -6.85 12.92
C LEU A 43 -0.89 -7.61 11.84
N SER A 44 -1.63 -8.31 10.97
CA SER A 44 -1.11 -8.72 9.66
C SER A 44 -1.04 -7.52 8.71
N ASP A 45 -0.22 -7.60 7.67
CA ASP A 45 -0.10 -6.53 6.67
C ASP A 45 -1.46 -6.19 6.06
N ALA A 46 -2.26 -7.19 5.72
CA ALA A 46 -3.59 -6.96 5.16
C ALA A 46 -4.52 -6.23 6.16
N ALA A 47 -4.46 -6.58 7.44
CA ALA A 47 -5.26 -5.90 8.48
C ALA A 47 -4.78 -4.45 8.69
N PHE A 48 -3.46 -4.22 8.65
CA PHE A 48 -2.88 -2.89 8.73
C PHE A 48 -3.34 -2.02 7.55
N TRP A 49 -3.21 -2.50 6.32
CA TRP A 49 -3.61 -1.75 5.12
C TRP A 49 -5.11 -1.52 5.01
N LEU A 50 -5.93 -2.40 5.58
CA LEU A 50 -7.37 -2.17 5.70
C LEU A 50 -7.69 -0.98 6.61
N LEU A 51 -7.08 -0.93 7.80
CA LEU A 51 -7.27 0.20 8.72
C LEU A 51 -6.70 1.50 8.14
N TYR A 52 -5.56 1.43 7.48
CA TYR A 52 -4.96 2.55 6.74
C TYR A 52 -5.94 3.13 5.71
N SER A 53 -6.55 2.27 4.90
CA SER A 53 -7.52 2.68 3.87
C SER A 53 -8.79 3.31 4.47
N LEU A 54 -9.24 2.81 5.61
CA LEU A 54 -10.39 3.38 6.31
C LEU A 54 -10.07 4.77 6.89
N TYR A 55 -8.85 4.96 7.38
CA TYR A 55 -8.35 6.25 7.84
C TYR A 55 -8.26 7.26 6.69
N GLU A 56 -7.59 6.89 5.59
CA GLU A 56 -7.36 7.75 4.42
C GLU A 56 -8.67 8.24 3.81
N ARG A 57 -9.68 7.38 3.73
CA ARG A 57 -10.98 7.71 3.14
C ARG A 57 -11.88 8.54 4.04
N GLY A 58 -11.64 8.57 5.34
CA GLY A 58 -12.42 9.32 6.32
C GLY A 58 -13.89 8.93 6.45
N ALA A 59 -14.28 7.75 5.92
CA ALA A 59 -15.66 7.25 5.89
C ALA A 59 -15.70 5.72 5.90
N PRO A 60 -16.86 5.11 6.25
CA PRO A 60 -17.02 3.67 6.12
C PRO A 60 -16.71 3.21 4.69
N GLY A 61 -15.86 2.18 4.56
CA GLY A 61 -15.48 1.61 3.28
C GLY A 61 -16.39 0.46 2.86
N MET A 62 -16.68 0.35 1.55
CA MET A 62 -17.29 -0.87 1.02
C MET A 62 -16.25 -1.99 1.04
N GLN A 63 -16.62 -3.16 1.58
CA GLN A 63 -15.71 -4.32 1.60
C GLN A 63 -15.12 -4.64 0.21
N LYS A 64 -15.94 -4.56 -0.83
CA LYS A 64 -15.49 -4.79 -2.22
C LYS A 64 -14.41 -3.80 -2.67
N ASP A 65 -14.55 -2.53 -2.32
CA ASP A 65 -13.60 -1.51 -2.74
C ASP A 65 -12.26 -1.66 -2.01
N LEU A 66 -12.30 -2.05 -0.73
CA LEU A 66 -11.10 -2.33 0.05
C LEU A 66 -10.30 -3.52 -0.49
N CYS A 67 -11.00 -4.54 -1.04
CA CYS A 67 -10.33 -5.68 -1.67
C CYS A 67 -9.48 -5.28 -2.89
N ASN A 68 -9.91 -4.27 -3.64
CA ASN A 68 -9.25 -3.87 -4.89
C ASN A 68 -8.08 -2.90 -4.69
N LEU A 69 -7.95 -2.28 -3.50
CA LEU A 69 -6.96 -1.22 -3.27
C LEU A 69 -5.52 -1.73 -3.18
N TRP A 70 -5.30 -2.89 -2.55
CA TRP A 70 -3.96 -3.37 -2.21
C TRP A 70 -3.60 -4.70 -2.87
N PHE A 71 -4.34 -5.10 -3.88
CA PHE A 71 -4.11 -6.34 -4.64
C PHE A 71 -4.03 -7.61 -3.78
N PHE A 72 -4.61 -7.60 -2.58
CA PHE A 72 -4.74 -8.79 -1.78
C PHE A 72 -5.84 -9.71 -2.31
N SER A 73 -5.66 -11.02 -2.15
CA SER A 73 -6.71 -11.97 -2.50
C SER A 73 -7.98 -11.72 -1.67
N PRO A 74 -9.17 -12.00 -2.21
CA PRO A 74 -10.42 -11.89 -1.44
C PRO A 74 -10.39 -12.71 -0.14
N GLN A 75 -9.72 -13.86 -0.14
CA GLN A 75 -9.56 -14.70 1.04
C GLN A 75 -8.71 -14.01 2.11
N THR A 76 -7.60 -13.37 1.71
CA THR A 76 -6.73 -12.62 2.62
C THR A 76 -7.48 -11.47 3.27
N ILE A 77 -8.24 -10.70 2.49
CA ILE A 77 -9.06 -9.58 2.99
C ILE A 77 -10.15 -10.08 3.94
N ASN A 78 -10.87 -11.16 3.60
CA ASN A 78 -11.89 -11.72 4.47
C ASN A 78 -11.29 -12.20 5.81
N SER A 79 -10.12 -12.82 5.78
CA SER A 79 -9.41 -13.24 7.00
C SER A 79 -8.98 -12.04 7.85
N ALA A 80 -8.46 -10.98 7.22
CA ALA A 80 -8.07 -9.75 7.90
C ALA A 80 -9.28 -9.03 8.52
N LEU A 81 -10.40 -8.90 7.78
CA LEU A 81 -11.64 -8.32 8.29
C LEU A 81 -12.17 -9.09 9.50
N LYS A 82 -12.21 -10.43 9.42
CA LYS A 82 -12.62 -11.28 10.53
C LYS A 82 -11.74 -11.11 11.76
N ALA A 83 -10.42 -11.02 11.57
CA ALA A 83 -9.49 -10.81 12.68
C ALA A 83 -9.67 -9.43 13.33
N LEU A 84 -9.91 -8.38 12.55
CA LEU A 84 -10.17 -7.03 13.06
C LEU A 84 -11.53 -6.95 13.78
N GLU A 85 -12.56 -7.64 13.27
CA GLU A 85 -13.87 -7.74 13.92
C GLU A 85 -13.78 -8.49 15.26
N GLN A 86 -13.03 -9.60 15.31
CA GLN A 86 -12.75 -10.35 16.55
C GLN A 86 -11.97 -9.53 17.58
N LYS A 87 -11.11 -8.61 17.14
CA LYS A 87 -10.41 -7.65 18.01
C LYS A 87 -11.31 -6.48 18.43
N GLY A 88 -12.56 -6.40 17.98
CA GLY A 88 -13.47 -5.32 18.27
C GLY A 88 -13.14 -3.98 17.60
N LEU A 89 -12.25 -3.97 16.60
CA LEU A 89 -11.79 -2.75 15.95
C LEU A 89 -12.73 -2.26 14.84
N LEU A 90 -13.53 -3.16 14.28
CA LEU A 90 -14.52 -2.83 13.25
C LEU A 90 -15.77 -3.70 13.36
N THR A 91 -16.81 -3.29 12.66
CA THR A 91 -18.06 -4.07 12.45
C THR A 91 -18.38 -4.13 10.96
N LEU A 92 -19.01 -5.25 10.55
CA LEU A 92 -19.52 -5.42 9.20
C LEU A 92 -21.04 -5.18 9.21
N GLN A 93 -21.46 -4.07 8.64
CA GLN A 93 -22.87 -3.67 8.58
C GLN A 93 -23.47 -3.96 7.20
N ALA A 94 -24.72 -4.38 7.14
CA ALA A 94 -25.42 -4.50 5.86
C ALA A 94 -25.61 -3.10 5.25
N ARG A 95 -25.31 -2.95 3.95
CA ARG A 95 -25.62 -1.71 3.25
C ARG A 95 -27.13 -1.56 3.10
N PRO A 96 -27.72 -0.39 3.40
CA PRO A 96 -29.11 -0.12 3.10
C PRO A 96 -29.44 -0.42 1.64
N GLY A 97 -30.47 -1.20 1.40
CA GLY A 97 -30.89 -1.61 0.04
C GLY A 97 -30.11 -2.77 -0.59
N SER A 98 -29.17 -3.40 0.11
CA SER A 98 -28.45 -4.58 -0.40
C SER A 98 -28.14 -5.59 0.71
N ARG A 99 -28.65 -6.82 0.55
CA ARG A 99 -28.33 -7.92 1.47
C ARG A 99 -26.90 -8.48 1.32
N LYS A 100 -26.27 -8.26 0.17
CA LYS A 100 -24.94 -8.82 -0.15
C LYS A 100 -23.80 -7.84 0.10
N ALA A 101 -24.07 -6.53 0.00
CA ALA A 101 -23.04 -5.52 0.18
C ALA A 101 -22.86 -5.20 1.67
N LYS A 102 -21.60 -5.24 2.13
CA LYS A 102 -21.23 -4.91 3.50
C LYS A 102 -20.40 -3.63 3.56
N LEU A 103 -20.73 -2.81 4.55
CA LEU A 103 -19.94 -1.66 4.94
C LEU A 103 -19.01 -2.08 6.09
N VAL A 104 -17.77 -1.69 6.00
CA VAL A 104 -16.76 -1.84 7.06
C VAL A 104 -16.74 -0.54 7.85
N VAL A 105 -17.08 -0.60 9.12
CA VAL A 105 -17.22 0.56 10.00
C VAL A 105 -16.31 0.38 11.21
N LEU A 106 -15.47 1.37 11.49
CA LEU A 106 -14.67 1.39 12.71
C LEU A 106 -15.57 1.51 13.94
N THR A 107 -15.24 0.77 14.99
CA THR A 107 -15.81 0.97 16.32
C THR A 107 -15.12 2.13 17.04
N GLY A 108 -15.58 2.51 18.24
CA GLY A 108 -14.85 3.48 19.06
C GLY A 108 -13.44 3.00 19.44
N GLU A 109 -13.27 1.69 19.71
CA GLU A 109 -11.94 1.08 19.94
C GLU A 109 -11.10 1.09 18.67
N GLY A 110 -11.73 0.81 17.51
CA GLY A 110 -11.08 0.91 16.22
C GLY A 110 -10.60 2.31 15.91
N GLN A 111 -11.38 3.33 16.20
CA GLN A 111 -10.99 4.73 16.04
C GLN A 111 -9.77 5.07 16.91
N THR A 112 -9.79 4.71 18.20
CA THR A 112 -8.66 4.90 19.10
C THR A 112 -7.41 4.14 18.62
N PHE A 113 -7.59 2.93 18.08
CA PHE A 113 -6.48 2.15 17.53
C PHE A 113 -5.88 2.84 16.29
N VAL A 114 -6.71 3.35 15.41
CA VAL A 114 -6.29 4.07 14.18
C VAL A 114 -5.52 5.34 14.56
N GLU A 115 -6.02 6.14 15.49
CA GLU A 115 -5.33 7.35 15.98
C GLU A 115 -3.97 7.02 16.61
N ARG A 116 -3.87 5.90 17.30
CA ARG A 116 -2.63 5.49 17.98
C ARG A 116 -1.59 4.89 17.06
N TYR A 117 -2.00 4.13 16.04
CA TYR A 117 -1.09 3.29 15.27
C TYR A 117 -1.09 3.59 13.76
N ILE A 118 -2.17 4.06 13.17
CA ILE A 118 -2.23 4.35 11.74
C ILE A 118 -1.85 5.80 11.47
N GLU A 119 -2.46 6.74 12.18
CA GLU A 119 -2.18 8.16 12.00
C GLU A 119 -0.69 8.53 12.14
N PRO A 120 0.10 7.97 13.09
CA PRO A 120 1.53 8.25 13.17
C PRO A 120 2.32 7.83 11.92
N VAL A 121 1.94 6.72 11.28
CA VAL A 121 2.58 6.28 10.02
C VAL A 121 2.25 7.24 8.89
N VAL A 122 1.00 7.64 8.73
CA VAL A 122 0.59 8.62 7.71
C VAL A 122 1.34 9.94 7.91
N ARG A 123 1.45 10.42 9.14
CA ARG A 123 2.25 11.62 9.44
C ARG A 123 3.75 11.45 9.13
N ALA A 124 4.30 10.25 9.36
CA ALA A 124 5.69 9.95 9.01
C ALA A 124 5.90 9.95 7.49
N GLU A 125 4.95 9.42 6.73
CA GLU A 125 4.93 9.46 5.27
C GLU A 125 4.88 10.91 4.77
N GLU A 126 3.91 11.69 5.25
CA GLU A 126 3.80 13.11 4.92
C GLU A 126 5.09 13.87 5.23
N ALA A 127 5.67 13.65 6.41
CA ALA A 127 6.92 14.27 6.81
C ALA A 127 8.08 13.85 5.89
N SER A 128 8.11 12.60 5.42
CA SER A 128 9.13 12.12 4.47
C SER A 128 9.01 12.83 3.12
N TRP A 129 7.79 12.98 2.61
CA TRP A 129 7.51 13.69 1.38
C TRP A 129 7.78 15.19 1.48
N GLN A 130 7.48 15.82 2.62
CA GLN A 130 7.76 17.24 2.87
C GLN A 130 9.25 17.58 2.82
N ARG A 131 10.14 16.61 3.04
CA ARG A 131 11.62 16.80 2.93
C ARG A 131 12.10 16.84 1.49
N MET A 132 11.27 16.50 0.51
CA MET A 132 11.54 16.63 -0.92
C MET A 132 11.00 17.97 -1.43
N ALA A 133 11.66 18.54 -2.44
CA ALA A 133 11.11 19.71 -3.13
C ALA A 133 9.79 19.38 -3.84
N PRO A 134 8.86 20.34 -4.02
CA PRO A 134 7.58 20.09 -4.68
C PRO A 134 7.73 19.45 -6.08
N GLU A 135 8.72 19.89 -6.84
CA GLU A 135 9.01 19.40 -8.19
C GLU A 135 9.53 17.95 -8.17
N GLU A 136 10.33 17.60 -7.15
CA GLU A 136 10.84 16.23 -6.94
C GLU A 136 9.70 15.27 -6.63
N ARG A 137 8.73 15.68 -5.77
CA ARG A 137 7.54 14.89 -5.45
C ARG A 137 6.70 14.60 -6.68
N GLN A 138 6.45 15.63 -7.49
CA GLN A 138 5.67 15.50 -8.73
C GLN A 138 6.39 14.59 -9.73
N THR A 139 7.70 14.77 -9.89
CA THR A 139 8.53 13.95 -10.78
C THR A 139 8.53 12.48 -10.34
N LEU A 140 8.76 12.23 -9.05
CA LEU A 140 8.74 10.88 -8.49
C LEU A 140 7.40 10.19 -8.76
N LEU A 141 6.28 10.86 -8.47
CA LEU A 141 4.95 10.31 -8.67
C LEU A 141 4.67 10.03 -10.15
N ALA A 142 5.03 10.97 -11.04
CA ALA A 142 4.83 10.83 -12.48
C ALA A 142 5.65 9.67 -13.07
N LEU A 143 6.94 9.56 -12.70
CA LEU A 143 7.82 8.49 -13.17
C LEU A 143 7.43 7.13 -12.61
N THR A 144 7.03 7.05 -11.35
CA THR A 144 6.54 5.80 -10.75
C THR A 144 5.29 5.31 -11.47
N ARG A 145 4.32 6.21 -11.72
CA ARG A 145 3.11 5.87 -12.46
C ARG A 145 3.42 5.36 -13.88
N ALA A 146 4.22 6.13 -14.64
CA ALA A 146 4.60 5.76 -16.00
C ALA A 146 5.32 4.40 -16.05
N HIS A 147 6.25 4.15 -15.12
CA HIS A 147 6.94 2.87 -15.05
C HIS A 147 6.00 1.70 -14.72
N THR A 148 5.05 1.90 -13.78
CA THR A 148 4.06 0.88 -13.45
C THR A 148 3.20 0.54 -14.65
N GLU A 149 2.68 1.54 -15.38
CA GLU A 149 1.85 1.34 -16.57
C GLU A 149 2.61 0.59 -17.69
N LEU A 150 3.87 0.95 -17.90
CA LEU A 150 4.72 0.26 -18.88
C LEU A 150 5.00 -1.19 -18.48
N LEU A 151 5.29 -1.45 -17.21
CA LEU A 151 5.51 -2.80 -16.70
C LEU A 151 4.26 -3.67 -16.85
N GLU A 152 3.08 -3.14 -16.51
CA GLU A 152 1.80 -3.83 -16.70
C GLU A 152 1.57 -4.21 -18.18
N GLN A 153 1.87 -3.30 -19.12
CA GLN A 153 1.75 -3.57 -20.54
C GLN A 153 2.67 -4.70 -21.00
N GLU A 154 3.94 -4.68 -20.58
CA GLU A 154 4.92 -5.70 -20.98
C GLU A 154 4.60 -7.08 -20.38
N VAL A 155 4.19 -7.12 -19.11
CA VAL A 155 3.78 -8.37 -18.46
C VAL A 155 2.50 -8.93 -19.11
N ASN A 156 1.51 -8.09 -19.41
CA ASN A 156 0.28 -8.53 -20.07
C ASN A 156 0.54 -9.10 -21.47
N ARG A 157 1.55 -8.59 -22.20
CA ARG A 157 1.96 -9.18 -23.48
C ARG A 157 2.47 -10.62 -23.32
N ILE A 158 3.26 -10.88 -22.26
CA ILE A 158 3.76 -12.23 -21.95
C ILE A 158 2.59 -13.17 -21.65
N LEU A 159 1.67 -12.76 -20.78
CA LEU A 159 0.51 -13.56 -20.40
C LEU A 159 -0.39 -13.87 -21.58
N SER A 160 -0.63 -12.89 -22.47
CA SER A 160 -1.46 -13.09 -23.66
C SER A 160 -0.79 -13.97 -24.72
N SER A 161 0.55 -14.05 -24.76
CA SER A 161 1.26 -14.93 -25.69
C SER A 161 1.27 -16.39 -25.25
N GLU A 162 1.13 -16.68 -23.97
CA GLU A 162 1.05 -18.04 -23.43
C GLU A 162 -0.33 -18.67 -23.66
N ASP A 163 -1.41 -17.89 -23.60
CA ASP A 163 -2.79 -18.38 -23.85
C ASP A 163 -3.02 -18.77 -25.32
N GLY A 164 -2.29 -18.17 -26.25
CA GLY A 164 -2.37 -18.49 -27.70
C GLY A 164 -1.57 -19.72 -28.15
N SER A 165 -0.80 -20.35 -27.27
CA SER A 165 0.07 -21.49 -27.59
C SER A 165 -0.52 -22.86 -27.18
N SER A 166 -1.77 -22.88 -26.70
CA SER A 166 -2.44 -24.08 -26.17
C SER A 166 -3.61 -24.58 -27.04
N GLU A 167 -3.66 -24.19 -28.32
CA GLU A 167 -4.58 -24.78 -29.33
C GLU A 167 -3.90 -25.74 -30.30
#